data_fc24423de04d6f373b7761834bf19a73
#
_entry.id   fc24423de04d6f373b7761834bf19a73
#
_cell.length_a   1.000
_cell.length_b   1.000
_cell.length_c   1.000
_cell.angle_alpha   90.00
_cell.angle_beta   90.00
_cell.angle_gamma   90.00
#
_symmetry.space_group_name_H-M   'P 1'
#
loop_
_entity.id
_entity.type
_entity.pdbx_description
1 polymer ?
#
loop_
_entity_poly.entity_id
_entity_poly.type
_entity_poly.pdbx_seq_one_letter_code
_entity_poly.pdbx_strand_id
1 'polypeptide(L)'
;MSEALKGALIIGQSGGPSSVINASAYGCIRTALDAGCITRVYGAYHGIKGVLNDELLCMDEEDRAELDRLPYTPSSALGSCRYKIKDPDEDDTDYKRILEIFKKYDVRYFCYNGGNDSMDTCNKISKYMKKVGYECRVMGIPKTIDNDLFGTDHCPGYASAAKYIATSVMEVSRDAHVYDTGMITIIECMGRHAGWLTAAAALANEEEPCCDFIYLPEVNFDMDKFVADVSQRYEEKKNCIVAVSEGVPYADGSFVSEAKTAATDGFGHAQLGGLAATLANIMKERTGAKVRGIELSLLQRCAAHCASGTDIEEAFMSGKTAVEQMIAGVTDKLVGFECDRTNGYTCKAKLFDLSDVANFEKKFPAEWITPEGNNVTEDFVKYAMPLIQGETKLEKVDGLPRFARLKKVFAK
;
A
#
# COMPACT_ATOMS: atom_id res chain seq x y z
N MET A 1 -25.57 -0.27 23.90
CA MET A 1 -25.19 -0.49 22.50
C MET A 1 -26.15 0.30 21.66
N SER A 2 -25.70 1.16 20.74
CA SER A 2 -26.58 1.85 19.80
C SER A 2 -27.20 0.80 18.87
N GLU A 3 -28.47 1.01 18.51
CA GLU A 3 -29.18 0.14 17.59
C GLU A 3 -28.49 0.12 16.21
N ALA A 4 -28.45 -1.04 15.55
CA ALA A 4 -27.90 -1.15 14.20
C ALA A 4 -28.76 -0.34 13.23
N LEU A 5 -28.15 0.52 12.42
CA LEU A 5 -28.86 1.26 11.39
C LEU A 5 -29.34 0.31 10.30
N LYS A 6 -30.55 0.53 9.77
CA LYS A 6 -31.01 -0.18 8.58
C LYS A 6 -30.79 0.70 7.35
N GLY A 7 -30.04 0.23 6.37
CA GLY A 7 -29.75 0.98 5.16
C GLY A 7 -28.62 0.38 4.34
N ALA A 8 -28.23 1.04 3.26
CA ALA A 8 -27.19 0.57 2.35
C ALA A 8 -25.77 0.85 2.86
N LEU A 9 -24.81 0.06 2.36
CA LEU A 9 -23.39 0.28 2.52
C LEU A 9 -22.74 0.65 1.17
N ILE A 10 -21.87 1.66 1.19
CA ILE A 10 -20.95 1.95 0.09
C ILE A 10 -19.51 1.66 0.54
N ILE A 11 -18.74 0.94 -0.30
CA ILE A 11 -17.28 0.84 -0.21
C ILE A 11 -16.62 1.45 -1.44
N GLY A 12 -15.61 2.31 -1.24
CA GLY A 12 -14.76 2.85 -2.30
C GLY A 12 -13.31 2.46 -2.11
N GLN A 13 -12.55 2.39 -3.20
CA GLN A 13 -11.09 2.18 -3.21
C GLN A 13 -10.39 3.43 -3.73
N SER A 14 -9.24 3.79 -3.14
CA SER A 14 -8.57 5.07 -3.40
C SER A 14 -7.05 4.96 -3.42
N GLY A 15 -6.43 5.83 -4.21
CA GLY A 15 -4.98 5.95 -4.33
C GLY A 15 -4.33 4.85 -5.16
N GLY A 16 -3.03 4.64 -4.98
CA GLY A 16 -2.27 3.58 -5.64
C GLY A 16 -2.81 2.20 -5.22
N PRO A 17 -3.01 1.26 -6.15
CA PRO A 17 -3.48 -0.07 -5.82
C PRO A 17 -2.38 -0.94 -5.19
N SER A 18 -2.77 -2.09 -4.62
CA SER A 18 -1.85 -3.11 -4.13
C SER A 18 -2.32 -4.51 -4.52
N SER A 19 -1.50 -5.52 -4.24
CA SER A 19 -1.89 -6.92 -4.49
C SER A 19 -3.02 -7.40 -3.58
N VAL A 20 -3.28 -6.75 -2.44
CA VAL A 20 -4.28 -7.18 -1.44
C VAL A 20 -5.41 -6.15 -1.17
N ILE A 21 -5.45 -5.02 -1.87
CA ILE A 21 -6.51 -4.02 -1.68
C ILE A 21 -7.91 -4.61 -1.87
N ASN A 22 -8.05 -5.58 -2.77
CA ASN A 22 -9.30 -6.28 -3.00
C ASN A 22 -9.62 -7.29 -1.90
N ALA A 23 -8.65 -7.81 -1.14
CA ALA A 23 -8.90 -8.63 0.03
C ALA A 23 -9.58 -7.81 1.14
N SER A 24 -9.14 -6.57 1.37
CA SER A 24 -9.81 -5.63 2.27
C SER A 24 -11.24 -5.31 1.80
N ALA A 25 -11.39 -5.01 0.50
CA ALA A 25 -12.71 -4.74 -0.08
C ALA A 25 -13.64 -5.95 0.03
N TYR A 26 -13.14 -7.16 -0.22
CA TYR A 26 -13.89 -8.41 -0.08
C TYR A 26 -14.32 -8.66 1.36
N GLY A 27 -13.45 -8.42 2.34
CA GLY A 27 -13.79 -8.50 3.76
C GLY A 27 -14.98 -7.60 4.12
N CYS A 28 -15.00 -6.37 3.59
CA CYS A 28 -16.10 -5.44 3.74
C CYS A 28 -17.37 -5.93 3.01
N ILE A 29 -17.29 -6.23 1.72
CA ILE A 29 -18.42 -6.67 0.88
C ILE A 29 -19.04 -7.93 1.43
N ARG A 30 -18.26 -8.95 1.73
CA ARG A 30 -18.72 -10.25 2.21
C ARG A 30 -19.48 -10.13 3.53
N THR A 31 -18.91 -9.40 4.48
CA THR A 31 -19.53 -9.17 5.80
C THR A 31 -20.82 -8.37 5.68
N ALA A 32 -20.84 -7.36 4.80
CA ALA A 32 -22.02 -6.55 4.56
C ALA A 32 -23.15 -7.32 3.90
N LEU A 33 -22.85 -8.19 2.92
CA LEU A 33 -23.85 -9.04 2.24
C LEU A 33 -24.52 -10.07 3.19
N ASP A 34 -23.82 -10.47 4.25
CA ASP A 34 -24.34 -11.42 5.24
C ASP A 34 -25.05 -10.72 6.42
N ALA A 35 -25.00 -9.39 6.49
CA ALA A 35 -25.57 -8.61 7.60
C ALA A 35 -27.04 -8.24 7.32
N GLY A 36 -27.97 -8.71 8.16
CA GLY A 36 -29.40 -8.49 7.98
C GLY A 36 -29.89 -7.02 8.10
N CYS A 37 -29.06 -6.12 8.66
CA CYS A 37 -29.38 -4.69 8.74
C CYS A 37 -28.90 -3.90 7.50
N ILE A 38 -27.99 -4.45 6.69
CA ILE A 38 -27.50 -3.81 5.46
C ILE A 38 -28.41 -4.24 4.31
N THR A 39 -29.12 -3.28 3.73
CA THR A 39 -30.18 -3.54 2.73
C THR A 39 -29.62 -3.75 1.32
N ARG A 40 -28.50 -3.09 0.98
CA ARG A 40 -27.81 -3.18 -0.31
C ARG A 40 -26.32 -2.91 -0.09
N VAL A 41 -25.46 -3.49 -0.92
CA VAL A 41 -24.01 -3.27 -0.88
C VAL A 41 -23.56 -2.69 -2.21
N TYR A 42 -23.00 -1.50 -2.18
CA TYR A 42 -22.51 -0.80 -3.35
C TYR A 42 -20.98 -0.64 -3.35
N GLY A 43 -20.37 -0.86 -4.51
CA GLY A 43 -18.99 -0.48 -4.79
C GLY A 43 -18.97 0.88 -5.51
N ALA A 44 -18.31 1.87 -4.95
CA ALA A 44 -18.12 3.16 -5.63
C ALA A 44 -17.12 3.01 -6.78
N TYR A 45 -17.59 3.12 -8.04
CA TYR A 45 -16.73 2.95 -9.21
C TYR A 45 -15.79 4.14 -9.35
N HIS A 46 -14.47 3.88 -9.24
CA HIS A 46 -13.44 4.91 -9.10
C HIS A 46 -13.52 5.74 -7.80
N GLY A 47 -13.83 5.08 -6.68
CA GLY A 47 -13.79 5.68 -5.36
C GLY A 47 -14.77 6.85 -5.18
N ILE A 48 -14.31 7.95 -4.54
CA ILE A 48 -15.21 9.08 -4.25
C ILE A 48 -15.77 9.75 -5.51
N LYS A 49 -15.04 9.70 -6.64
CA LYS A 49 -15.57 10.19 -7.91
C LYS A 49 -16.81 9.42 -8.36
N GLY A 50 -16.83 8.10 -8.14
CA GLY A 50 -18.00 7.29 -8.43
C GLY A 50 -19.22 7.68 -7.58
N VAL A 51 -19.00 8.06 -6.30
CA VAL A 51 -20.10 8.61 -5.47
C VAL A 51 -20.60 9.94 -6.06
N LEU A 52 -19.68 10.86 -6.40
CA LEU A 52 -20.04 12.17 -6.97
C LEU A 52 -20.78 12.05 -8.31
N ASN A 53 -20.40 11.09 -9.13
CA ASN A 53 -20.98 10.86 -10.47
C ASN A 53 -22.22 9.96 -10.47
N ASP A 54 -22.63 9.43 -9.31
CA ASP A 54 -23.73 8.43 -9.21
C ASP A 54 -23.40 7.12 -9.93
N GLU A 55 -22.13 6.70 -9.90
CA GLU A 55 -21.61 5.48 -10.52
C GLU A 55 -21.32 4.42 -9.44
N LEU A 56 -22.38 3.78 -8.95
CA LEU A 56 -22.32 2.75 -7.92
C LEU A 56 -22.56 1.36 -8.52
N LEU A 57 -21.68 0.41 -8.23
CA LEU A 57 -21.78 -0.99 -8.65
C LEU A 57 -22.57 -1.79 -7.62
N CYS A 58 -23.56 -2.58 -8.06
CA CYS A 58 -24.35 -3.45 -7.19
C CYS A 58 -23.57 -4.72 -6.85
N MET A 59 -22.98 -4.80 -5.66
CA MET A 59 -22.19 -5.96 -5.24
C MET A 59 -23.07 -7.19 -4.92
N ASP A 60 -24.29 -6.99 -4.58
CA ASP A 60 -25.30 -8.05 -4.36
C ASP A 60 -25.77 -8.73 -5.67
N GLU A 61 -25.49 -8.14 -6.84
CA GLU A 61 -25.76 -8.72 -8.15
C GLU A 61 -24.55 -9.45 -8.77
N GLU A 62 -23.40 -9.38 -8.11
CA GLU A 62 -22.19 -10.07 -8.55
C GLU A 62 -22.24 -11.57 -8.25
N ASP A 63 -21.52 -12.36 -9.06
CA ASP A 63 -21.35 -13.78 -8.82
C ASP A 63 -20.50 -13.99 -7.55
N ARG A 64 -21.03 -14.78 -6.61
CA ARG A 64 -20.33 -15.11 -5.35
C ARG A 64 -18.96 -15.74 -5.61
N ALA A 65 -18.84 -16.63 -6.60
CA ALA A 65 -17.59 -17.27 -6.94
C ALA A 65 -16.55 -16.27 -7.51
N GLU A 66 -17.00 -15.21 -8.17
CA GLU A 66 -16.11 -14.15 -8.63
C GLU A 66 -15.72 -13.21 -7.48
N LEU A 67 -16.63 -12.93 -6.55
CA LEU A 67 -16.30 -12.19 -5.33
C LEU A 67 -15.26 -12.95 -4.48
N ASP A 68 -15.37 -14.27 -4.36
CA ASP A 68 -14.44 -15.13 -3.59
C ASP A 68 -13.00 -15.12 -4.18
N ARG A 69 -12.81 -14.68 -5.44
CA ARG A 69 -11.49 -14.50 -6.08
C ARG A 69 -10.88 -13.13 -5.82
N LEU A 70 -11.64 -12.17 -5.29
CA LEU A 70 -11.13 -10.81 -5.02
C LEU A 70 -9.88 -10.78 -4.13
N PRO A 71 -9.77 -11.59 -3.05
CA PRO A 71 -8.58 -11.60 -2.20
C PRO A 71 -7.26 -11.89 -2.95
N TYR A 72 -7.35 -12.59 -4.07
CA TYR A 72 -6.20 -13.02 -4.88
C TYR A 72 -6.10 -12.26 -6.22
N THR A 73 -6.93 -11.23 -6.39
CA THR A 73 -6.96 -10.38 -7.58
C THR A 73 -6.23 -9.07 -7.27
N PRO A 74 -5.13 -8.76 -7.98
CA PRO A 74 -4.39 -7.53 -7.72
C PRO A 74 -5.12 -6.30 -8.24
N SER A 75 -4.65 -5.13 -7.82
CA SER A 75 -5.19 -3.83 -8.20
C SER A 75 -6.58 -3.56 -7.60
N SER A 76 -7.25 -2.49 -8.02
CA SER A 76 -8.53 -2.05 -7.46
C SER A 76 -9.68 -2.52 -8.36
N ALA A 77 -10.40 -3.56 -7.96
CA ALA A 77 -11.50 -4.14 -8.75
C ALA A 77 -12.67 -3.17 -8.96
N LEU A 78 -12.88 -2.27 -8.00
CA LEU A 78 -13.88 -1.20 -8.08
C LEU A 78 -13.36 0.06 -8.80
N GLY A 79 -12.13 0.02 -9.34
CA GLY A 79 -11.44 1.22 -9.80
C GLY A 79 -10.93 2.06 -8.64
N SER A 80 -10.09 3.03 -8.95
CA SER A 80 -9.50 3.94 -7.97
C SER A 80 -9.48 5.37 -8.52
N CYS A 81 -9.34 6.35 -7.64
CA CYS A 81 -9.09 7.73 -8.03
C CYS A 81 -8.05 8.39 -7.11
N ARG A 82 -7.47 9.46 -7.63
CA ARG A 82 -6.69 10.44 -6.87
C ARG A 82 -7.48 11.75 -6.91
N TYR A 83 -8.37 11.92 -5.96
CA TYR A 83 -9.24 13.11 -5.86
C TYR A 83 -9.31 13.55 -4.40
N LYS A 84 -8.92 14.78 -4.16
CA LYS A 84 -8.92 15.39 -2.84
C LYS A 84 -10.14 16.33 -2.74
N ILE A 85 -11.08 16.01 -1.85
CA ILE A 85 -12.19 16.91 -1.53
C ILE A 85 -11.63 18.10 -0.75
N LYS A 86 -12.12 19.30 -1.06
CA LYS A 86 -11.72 20.52 -0.36
C LYS A 86 -12.20 20.51 1.08
N ASP A 87 -11.76 21.50 1.87
CA ASP A 87 -12.36 21.72 3.19
C ASP A 87 -13.83 22.14 3.02
N PRO A 88 -14.78 21.58 3.78
CA PRO A 88 -16.21 21.90 3.63
C PRO A 88 -16.55 23.36 4.01
N ASP A 89 -15.69 24.05 4.75
CA ASP A 89 -15.88 25.46 5.06
C ASP A 89 -15.39 26.39 3.93
N GLU A 90 -14.54 25.87 3.00
CA GLU A 90 -14.13 26.57 1.79
C GLU A 90 -15.09 26.27 0.61
N ASP A 91 -15.47 25.01 0.43
CA ASP A 91 -16.32 24.56 -0.67
C ASP A 91 -17.06 23.28 -0.28
N ASP A 92 -18.35 23.35 -0.04
CA ASP A 92 -19.18 22.23 0.37
C ASP A 92 -19.95 21.54 -0.80
N THR A 93 -19.63 21.88 -2.05
CA THR A 93 -20.31 21.36 -3.24
C THR A 93 -20.26 19.83 -3.32
N ASP A 94 -19.08 19.24 -3.15
CA ASP A 94 -18.90 17.79 -3.17
C ASP A 94 -19.68 17.13 -2.04
N TYR A 95 -19.72 17.73 -0.86
CA TYR A 95 -20.41 17.17 0.30
C TYR A 95 -21.95 17.20 0.14
N LYS A 96 -22.48 18.25 -0.47
CA LYS A 96 -23.92 18.32 -0.83
C LYS A 96 -24.25 17.22 -1.82
N ARG A 97 -23.39 16.99 -2.81
CA ARG A 97 -23.60 15.92 -3.79
C ARG A 97 -23.49 14.54 -3.14
N ILE A 98 -22.51 14.29 -2.28
CA ILE A 98 -22.38 13.05 -1.50
C ILE A 98 -23.65 12.81 -0.65
N LEU A 99 -24.14 13.84 0.03
CA LEU A 99 -25.37 13.75 0.84
C LEU A 99 -26.59 13.42 -0.01
N GLU A 100 -26.72 14.01 -1.21
CA GLU A 100 -27.79 13.69 -2.17
C GLU A 100 -27.75 12.21 -2.54
N ILE A 101 -26.58 11.68 -2.90
CA ILE A 101 -26.38 10.26 -3.26
C ILE A 101 -26.65 9.36 -2.05
N PHE A 102 -26.19 9.73 -0.85
CA PHE A 102 -26.45 8.96 0.36
C PHE A 102 -27.96 8.89 0.68
N LYS A 103 -28.68 9.99 0.47
CA LYS A 103 -30.16 10.00 0.60
C LYS A 103 -30.85 9.18 -0.48
N LYS A 104 -30.39 9.27 -1.74
CA LYS A 104 -30.96 8.53 -2.88
C LYS A 104 -30.96 7.02 -2.65
N TYR A 105 -29.85 6.49 -2.11
CA TYR A 105 -29.63 5.06 -1.91
C TYR A 105 -29.82 4.61 -0.45
N ASP A 106 -30.30 5.48 0.44
CA ASP A 106 -30.42 5.22 1.89
C ASP A 106 -29.11 4.68 2.49
N VAL A 107 -27.99 5.34 2.20
CA VAL A 107 -26.67 4.93 2.67
C VAL A 107 -26.50 5.25 4.14
N ARG A 108 -26.30 4.23 4.97
CA ARG A 108 -26.07 4.35 6.41
C ARG A 108 -24.66 3.93 6.83
N TYR A 109 -23.91 3.34 5.90
CA TYR A 109 -22.58 2.83 6.12
C TYR A 109 -21.67 3.23 4.96
N PHE A 110 -20.58 3.88 5.25
CA PHE A 110 -19.59 4.29 4.25
C PHE A 110 -18.20 3.82 4.64
N CYS A 111 -17.60 2.96 3.82
CA CYS A 111 -16.22 2.49 3.95
C CYS A 111 -15.35 3.07 2.85
N TYR A 112 -14.15 3.52 3.20
CA TYR A 112 -13.20 3.99 2.20
C TYR A 112 -11.83 3.35 2.41
N ASN A 113 -11.38 2.57 1.42
CA ASN A 113 -10.15 1.80 1.47
C ASN A 113 -9.02 2.56 0.78
N GLY A 114 -8.06 3.06 1.57
CA GLY A 114 -6.98 3.88 1.04
C GLY A 114 -5.93 4.30 2.06
N GLY A 115 -5.04 5.20 1.64
CA GLY A 115 -3.96 5.78 2.45
C GLY A 115 -4.37 7.07 3.17
N ASN A 116 -3.38 7.89 3.55
CA ASN A 116 -3.56 9.11 4.35
C ASN A 116 -4.62 10.07 3.80
N ASP A 117 -4.58 10.42 2.51
CA ASP A 117 -5.58 11.31 1.87
C ASP A 117 -7.00 10.70 1.90
N SER A 118 -7.11 9.37 1.90
CA SER A 118 -8.40 8.69 1.99
C SER A 118 -8.96 8.75 3.41
N MET A 119 -8.09 8.71 4.41
CA MET A 119 -8.49 8.88 5.82
C MET A 119 -8.94 10.32 6.09
N ASP A 120 -8.29 11.32 5.50
CA ASP A 120 -8.75 12.71 5.52
C ASP A 120 -10.13 12.86 4.86
N THR A 121 -10.34 12.21 3.71
CA THR A 121 -11.64 12.16 3.04
C THR A 121 -12.72 11.58 3.94
N CYS A 122 -12.48 10.44 4.60
CA CYS A 122 -13.40 9.83 5.58
C CYS A 122 -13.73 10.79 6.72
N ASN A 123 -12.71 11.40 7.31
CA ASN A 123 -12.85 12.33 8.43
C ASN A 123 -13.73 13.54 8.06
N LYS A 124 -13.48 14.13 6.89
CA LYS A 124 -14.25 15.28 6.37
C LYS A 124 -15.71 14.90 6.08
N ILE A 125 -15.95 13.78 5.39
CA ILE A 125 -17.31 13.30 5.10
C ILE A 125 -18.07 13.04 6.40
N SER A 126 -17.46 12.38 7.38
CA SER A 126 -18.11 12.09 8.65
C SER A 126 -18.49 13.36 9.40
N LYS A 127 -17.57 14.33 9.52
CA LYS A 127 -17.84 15.62 10.15
C LYS A 127 -18.99 16.35 9.46
N TYR A 128 -19.01 16.36 8.12
CA TYR A 128 -20.08 17.01 7.37
C TYR A 128 -21.44 16.34 7.59
N MET A 129 -21.52 15.00 7.53
CA MET A 129 -22.78 14.28 7.77
C MET A 129 -23.35 14.54 9.16
N LYS A 130 -22.47 14.61 10.19
CA LYS A 130 -22.89 15.01 11.54
C LYS A 130 -23.42 16.46 11.59
N LYS A 131 -22.71 17.42 10.93
CA LYS A 131 -23.09 18.83 10.86
C LYS A 131 -24.49 19.02 10.26
N VAL A 132 -24.85 18.22 9.26
CA VAL A 132 -26.16 18.29 8.57
C VAL A 132 -27.21 17.35 9.16
N GLY A 133 -26.91 16.63 10.23
CA GLY A 133 -27.85 15.72 10.91
C GLY A 133 -28.21 14.46 10.12
N TYR A 134 -27.36 14.03 9.16
CA TYR A 134 -27.56 12.78 8.44
C TYR A 134 -26.81 11.64 9.12
N GLU A 135 -27.55 10.68 9.66
CA GLU A 135 -26.96 9.55 10.38
C GLU A 135 -26.35 8.55 9.39
N CYS A 136 -25.03 8.52 9.35
CA CYS A 136 -24.23 7.60 8.56
C CYS A 136 -22.95 7.26 9.34
N ARG A 137 -22.59 5.99 9.37
CA ARG A 137 -21.35 5.51 10.01
C ARG A 137 -20.24 5.42 8.97
N VAL A 138 -19.11 6.05 9.27
CA VAL A 138 -17.96 6.17 8.35
C VAL A 138 -16.76 5.49 8.97
N MET A 139 -16.13 4.57 8.21
CA MET A 139 -14.93 3.86 8.62
C MET A 139 -13.87 3.90 7.52
N GLY A 140 -12.62 4.19 7.91
CA GLY A 140 -11.45 3.99 7.07
C GLY A 140 -10.98 2.54 7.10
N ILE A 141 -10.62 2.01 5.93
CA ILE A 141 -9.97 0.70 5.77
C ILE A 141 -8.55 0.98 5.27
N PRO A 142 -7.51 0.51 5.97
CA PRO A 142 -6.13 0.86 5.64
C PRO A 142 -5.69 0.21 4.33
N LYS A 143 -4.91 0.93 3.55
CA LYS A 143 -4.20 0.44 2.38
C LYS A 143 -3.07 1.39 2.04
N THR A 144 -1.85 0.90 2.02
CA THR A 144 -0.69 1.49 1.35
C THR A 144 0.46 0.49 1.36
N ILE A 145 1.20 0.38 0.26
CA ILE A 145 2.45 -0.40 0.24
C ILE A 145 3.59 0.35 0.94
N ASP A 146 3.48 1.68 1.08
CA ASP A 146 4.50 2.53 1.69
C ASP A 146 4.60 2.36 3.20
N ASN A 147 3.64 1.65 3.82
CA ASN A 147 3.58 1.36 5.25
C ASN A 147 3.61 2.61 6.15
N ASP A 148 3.06 3.72 5.66
CA ASP A 148 3.22 5.07 6.20
C ASP A 148 2.00 5.60 6.97
N LEU A 149 0.93 4.78 7.16
CA LEU A 149 -0.22 5.19 7.97
C LEU A 149 0.16 5.22 9.46
N PHE A 150 -0.13 6.36 10.10
CA PHE A 150 0.17 6.56 11.51
C PHE A 150 -0.72 5.69 12.41
N GLY A 151 -0.15 5.23 13.52
CA GLY A 151 -0.87 4.50 14.58
C GLY A 151 -0.96 2.98 14.39
N THR A 152 -1.03 2.47 13.16
CA THR A 152 -1.05 1.03 12.89
C THR A 152 0.34 0.41 12.90
N ASP A 153 0.46 -0.85 13.32
CA ASP A 153 1.72 -1.61 13.25
C ASP A 153 2.24 -1.66 11.80
N HIS A 154 1.40 -2.10 10.88
CA HIS A 154 1.68 -2.11 9.44
C HIS A 154 0.42 -1.89 8.61
N CYS A 155 0.57 -1.76 7.31
CA CYS A 155 -0.52 -1.49 6.38
C CYS A 155 -0.73 -2.66 5.41
N PRO A 156 -1.99 -3.07 5.13
CA PRO A 156 -2.27 -4.04 4.08
C PRO A 156 -1.69 -3.59 2.73
N GLY A 157 -0.96 -4.50 2.09
CA GLY A 157 -0.23 -4.28 0.85
C GLY A 157 1.28 -4.18 1.01
N TYR A 158 1.75 -3.68 2.16
CA TYR A 158 3.18 -3.59 2.46
C TYR A 158 3.86 -4.96 2.48
N ALA A 159 3.32 -5.90 3.22
CA ALA A 159 3.96 -7.21 3.41
C ALA A 159 4.09 -8.01 2.10
N SER A 160 3.10 -7.95 1.23
CA SER A 160 3.17 -8.57 -0.10
C SER A 160 4.20 -7.90 -1.00
N ALA A 161 4.30 -6.58 -0.97
CA ALA A 161 5.33 -5.85 -1.70
C ALA A 161 6.74 -6.15 -1.15
N ALA A 162 6.89 -6.21 0.17
CA ALA A 162 8.13 -6.59 0.84
C ALA A 162 8.59 -8.00 0.46
N LYS A 163 7.66 -8.98 0.46
CA LYS A 163 7.92 -10.36 0.00
C LYS A 163 8.41 -10.39 -1.44
N TYR A 164 7.75 -9.63 -2.33
CA TYR A 164 8.15 -9.54 -3.73
C TYR A 164 9.54 -8.93 -3.90
N ILE A 165 9.85 -7.85 -3.17
CA ILE A 165 11.18 -7.21 -3.20
C ILE A 165 12.26 -8.19 -2.74
N ALA A 166 12.08 -8.81 -1.56
CA ALA A 166 13.04 -9.77 -1.03
C ALA A 166 13.26 -10.94 -1.98
N THR A 167 12.20 -11.54 -2.51
CA THR A 167 12.28 -12.64 -3.48
C THR A 167 13.02 -12.21 -4.75
N SER A 168 12.68 -11.04 -5.31
CA SER A 168 13.35 -10.52 -6.51
C SER A 168 14.83 -10.24 -6.27
N VAL A 169 15.21 -9.73 -5.09
CA VAL A 169 16.61 -9.52 -4.72
C VAL A 169 17.35 -10.85 -4.65
N MET A 170 16.79 -11.90 -4.05
CA MET A 170 17.39 -13.23 -4.01
C MET A 170 17.62 -13.81 -5.41
N GLU A 171 16.59 -13.73 -6.28
CA GLU A 171 16.66 -14.24 -7.66
C GLU A 171 17.69 -13.47 -8.50
N VAL A 172 17.70 -12.13 -8.39
CA VAL A 172 18.68 -11.28 -9.07
C VAL A 172 20.10 -11.53 -8.55
N SER A 173 20.24 -11.78 -7.24
CA SER A 173 21.53 -12.17 -6.65
C SER A 173 22.06 -13.45 -7.27
N ARG A 174 21.22 -14.46 -7.44
CA ARG A 174 21.61 -15.73 -8.12
C ARG A 174 22.08 -15.48 -9.55
N ASP A 175 21.35 -14.69 -10.34
CA ASP A 175 21.72 -14.34 -11.71
C ASP A 175 23.03 -13.53 -11.77
N ALA A 176 23.25 -12.61 -10.83
CA ALA A 176 24.45 -11.79 -10.79
C ALA A 176 25.74 -12.59 -10.54
N HIS A 177 25.65 -13.69 -9.79
CA HIS A 177 26.80 -14.50 -9.38
C HIS A 177 27.22 -15.59 -10.39
N VAL A 178 26.58 -15.71 -11.56
CA VAL A 178 26.90 -16.77 -12.54
C VAL A 178 28.14 -16.46 -13.40
N TYR A 179 28.59 -15.18 -13.43
CA TYR A 179 29.71 -14.77 -14.27
C TYR A 179 30.98 -14.55 -13.46
N ASP A 180 32.11 -15.05 -13.96
CA ASP A 180 33.44 -14.85 -13.38
C ASP A 180 33.91 -13.39 -13.43
N THR A 181 33.36 -12.60 -14.34
CA THR A 181 33.66 -11.15 -14.47
C THR A 181 32.98 -10.29 -13.43
N GLY A 182 31.97 -10.84 -12.76
CA GLY A 182 31.19 -10.10 -11.75
C GLY A 182 30.21 -9.08 -12.33
N MET A 183 29.40 -8.49 -11.44
CA MET A 183 28.41 -7.49 -11.83
C MET A 183 28.02 -6.60 -10.63
N ILE A 184 27.74 -5.32 -10.90
CA ILE A 184 27.05 -4.44 -9.98
C ILE A 184 25.58 -4.37 -10.40
N THR A 185 24.65 -4.61 -9.47
CA THR A 185 23.21 -4.49 -9.74
C THR A 185 22.59 -3.51 -8.76
N ILE A 186 21.88 -2.52 -9.29
CA ILE A 186 21.19 -1.48 -8.51
C ILE A 186 19.69 -1.66 -8.73
N ILE A 187 18.96 -1.94 -7.64
CA ILE A 187 17.53 -2.20 -7.64
C ILE A 187 16.80 -1.01 -7.02
N GLU A 188 15.99 -0.32 -7.80
CA GLU A 188 15.17 0.80 -7.36
C GLU A 188 13.81 0.32 -6.87
N CYS A 189 13.47 0.71 -5.64
CA CYS A 189 12.20 0.43 -5.00
C CYS A 189 11.37 1.71 -4.87
N MET A 190 10.04 1.58 -4.87
CA MET A 190 9.12 2.66 -4.50
C MET A 190 9.33 3.06 -3.03
N GLY A 191 8.91 4.26 -2.67
CA GLY A 191 8.99 4.79 -1.32
C GLY A 191 9.58 6.20 -1.32
N ARG A 192 8.73 7.21 -1.62
CA ARG A 192 9.21 8.61 -1.75
C ARG A 192 9.70 9.19 -0.43
N HIS A 193 8.96 8.98 0.66
CA HIS A 193 9.19 9.64 1.95
C HIS A 193 9.42 8.64 3.09
N ALA A 194 9.29 7.34 2.83
CA ALA A 194 9.46 6.30 3.82
C ALA A 194 10.15 5.07 3.21
N GLY A 195 11.22 4.61 3.84
CA GLY A 195 12.12 3.58 3.34
C GLY A 195 11.64 2.14 3.55
N TRP A 196 10.43 1.91 4.04
CA TRP A 196 9.91 0.60 4.39
C TRP A 196 10.05 -0.46 3.28
N LEU A 197 9.73 -0.09 2.04
CA LEU A 197 9.82 -1.01 0.90
C LEU A 197 11.27 -1.33 0.55
N THR A 198 12.12 -0.33 0.49
CA THR A 198 13.54 -0.53 0.16
C THR A 198 14.25 -1.34 1.24
N ALA A 199 13.91 -1.09 2.52
CA ALA A 199 14.41 -1.87 3.65
C ALA A 199 14.09 -3.37 3.53
N ALA A 200 12.98 -3.75 2.86
CA ALA A 200 12.60 -5.13 2.66
C ALA A 200 13.65 -5.96 1.88
N ALA A 201 14.57 -5.32 1.16
CA ALA A 201 15.72 -5.99 0.54
C ALA A 201 16.61 -6.71 1.58
N ALA A 202 16.61 -6.26 2.85
CA ALA A 202 17.35 -6.92 3.93
C ALA A 202 16.83 -8.33 4.23
N LEU A 203 15.54 -8.59 4.01
CA LEU A 203 14.94 -9.90 4.21
C LEU A 203 15.54 -10.97 3.30
N ALA A 204 16.14 -10.57 2.18
CA ALA A 204 16.85 -11.47 1.27
C ALA A 204 18.16 -12.03 1.86
N ASN A 205 18.68 -11.42 2.93
CA ASN A 205 19.96 -11.78 3.52
C ASN A 205 19.86 -12.88 4.61
N GLU A 206 18.66 -13.34 4.93
CA GLU A 206 18.45 -14.27 6.07
C GLU A 206 19.07 -15.65 5.88
N GLU A 207 19.09 -16.18 4.67
CA GLU A 207 19.72 -17.48 4.40
C GLU A 207 21.16 -17.34 3.91
N GLU A 208 21.41 -16.32 3.08
CA GLU A 208 22.75 -16.00 2.55
C GLU A 208 22.82 -14.52 2.17
N PRO A 209 24.01 -13.89 2.21
CA PRO A 209 24.15 -12.50 1.84
C PRO A 209 23.81 -12.25 0.36
N CYS A 210 22.68 -11.59 0.10
CA CYS A 210 22.17 -11.27 -1.24
C CYS A 210 22.25 -9.78 -1.58
N CYS A 211 21.97 -8.90 -0.61
CA CYS A 211 21.97 -7.45 -0.79
C CYS A 211 23.08 -6.83 0.07
N ASP A 212 24.00 -6.11 -0.54
CA ASP A 212 25.16 -5.53 0.16
C ASP A 212 24.84 -4.17 0.79
N PHE A 213 24.05 -3.33 0.10
CA PHE A 213 23.72 -1.98 0.55
C PHE A 213 22.24 -1.64 0.34
N ILE A 214 21.68 -0.86 1.27
CA ILE A 214 20.29 -0.40 1.27
C ILE A 214 20.29 1.09 1.60
N TYR A 215 19.91 1.92 0.62
CA TYR A 215 19.83 3.38 0.78
C TYR A 215 18.39 3.84 0.90
N LEU A 216 18.06 4.42 2.06
CA LEU A 216 16.72 4.83 2.45
C LEU A 216 16.51 6.35 2.31
N PRO A 217 15.27 6.83 2.10
CA PRO A 217 14.98 8.26 1.96
C PRO A 217 15.14 9.05 3.28
N GLU A 218 15.24 8.35 4.42
CA GLU A 218 15.47 8.95 5.73
C GLU A 218 16.92 9.43 5.92
N VAL A 219 17.84 9.05 5.03
CA VAL A 219 19.26 9.41 5.09
C VAL A 219 19.63 10.25 3.89
N ASN A 220 20.30 11.37 4.11
CA ASN A 220 20.82 12.18 3.01
C ASN A 220 21.82 11.37 2.18
N PHE A 221 21.57 11.33 0.88
CA PHE A 221 22.41 10.57 -0.06
C PHE A 221 23.68 11.32 -0.39
N ASP A 222 24.81 10.66 -0.18
CA ASP A 222 26.14 11.14 -0.56
C ASP A 222 26.65 10.32 -1.76
N MET A 223 26.74 10.95 -2.92
CA MET A 223 27.14 10.29 -4.15
C MET A 223 28.59 9.79 -4.11
N ASP A 224 29.50 10.53 -3.51
CA ASP A 224 30.91 10.13 -3.44
C ASP A 224 31.10 8.94 -2.49
N LYS A 225 30.37 8.94 -1.36
CA LYS A 225 30.33 7.80 -0.44
C LYS A 225 29.70 6.57 -1.10
N PHE A 226 28.58 6.73 -1.81
CA PHE A 226 27.95 5.65 -2.56
C PHE A 226 28.93 5.00 -3.56
N VAL A 227 29.60 5.83 -4.36
CA VAL A 227 30.61 5.34 -5.33
C VAL A 227 31.74 4.60 -4.63
N ALA A 228 32.23 5.12 -3.50
CA ALA A 228 33.31 4.49 -2.73
C ALA A 228 32.90 3.13 -2.16
N ASP A 229 31.73 3.08 -1.47
CA ASP A 229 31.20 1.87 -0.84
C ASP A 229 30.96 0.75 -1.88
N VAL A 230 30.31 1.08 -3.00
CA VAL A 230 29.99 0.10 -4.06
C VAL A 230 31.25 -0.35 -4.81
N SER A 231 32.20 0.57 -5.09
CA SER A 231 33.47 0.22 -5.74
C SER A 231 34.30 -0.72 -4.87
N GLN A 232 34.43 -0.40 -3.59
CA GLN A 232 35.18 -1.25 -2.64
C GLN A 232 34.56 -2.65 -2.57
N ARG A 233 33.23 -2.74 -2.45
CA ARG A 233 32.53 -4.03 -2.41
C ARG A 233 32.73 -4.84 -3.68
N TYR A 234 32.67 -4.20 -4.84
CA TYR A 234 32.91 -4.84 -6.11
C TYR A 234 34.35 -5.34 -6.27
N GLU A 235 35.35 -4.60 -5.80
CA GLU A 235 36.74 -5.04 -5.79
C GLU A 235 36.95 -6.27 -4.92
N GLU A 236 36.32 -6.31 -3.73
CA GLU A 236 36.40 -7.41 -2.77
C GLU A 236 35.72 -8.71 -3.26
N LYS A 237 34.51 -8.59 -3.78
CA LYS A 237 33.64 -9.76 -4.07
C LYS A 237 33.35 -9.97 -5.54
N LYS A 238 33.73 -9.07 -6.44
CA LYS A 238 33.36 -9.01 -7.86
C LYS A 238 31.85 -8.84 -8.13
N ASN A 239 31.01 -8.95 -7.11
CA ASN A 239 29.58 -8.70 -7.19
C ASN A 239 29.17 -7.71 -6.09
N CYS A 240 28.25 -6.82 -6.43
CA CYS A 240 27.64 -5.92 -5.48
C CYS A 240 26.16 -5.70 -5.84
N ILE A 241 25.26 -5.94 -4.90
CA ILE A 241 23.82 -5.70 -5.06
C ILE A 241 23.39 -4.58 -4.12
N VAL A 242 22.75 -3.59 -4.69
CA VAL A 242 22.30 -2.39 -3.99
C VAL A 242 20.79 -2.24 -4.15
N ALA A 243 20.06 -2.06 -3.06
CA ALA A 243 18.71 -1.56 -3.06
C ALA A 243 18.69 -0.05 -2.77
N VAL A 244 17.93 0.72 -3.54
CA VAL A 244 17.82 2.16 -3.37
C VAL A 244 16.37 2.62 -3.48
N SER A 245 15.96 3.52 -2.59
CA SER A 245 14.63 4.15 -2.70
C SER A 245 14.63 5.21 -3.79
N GLU A 246 13.55 5.26 -4.59
CA GLU A 246 13.31 6.33 -5.56
C GLU A 246 13.36 7.74 -4.94
N GLY A 247 13.08 7.85 -3.63
CA GLY A 247 12.97 9.08 -2.88
C GLY A 247 14.20 9.50 -2.08
N VAL A 248 15.39 8.91 -2.32
CA VAL A 248 16.61 9.35 -1.60
C VAL A 248 16.92 10.81 -1.90
N PRO A 249 17.07 11.68 -0.86
CA PRO A 249 17.35 13.10 -1.01
C PRO A 249 18.82 13.42 -0.88
N TYR A 250 19.27 14.49 -1.52
CA TYR A 250 20.50 15.18 -1.15
C TYR A 250 20.30 15.99 0.15
N ALA A 251 21.40 16.50 0.71
CA ALA A 251 21.37 17.32 1.94
C ALA A 251 20.57 18.63 1.81
N ASP A 252 20.34 19.14 0.61
CA ASP A 252 19.51 20.31 0.32
C ASP A 252 18.02 19.98 0.18
N GLY A 253 17.64 18.69 0.31
CA GLY A 253 16.28 18.20 0.20
C GLY A 253 15.81 17.93 -1.23
N SER A 254 16.63 18.18 -2.26
CA SER A 254 16.30 17.77 -3.63
C SER A 254 16.46 16.25 -3.79
N PHE A 255 15.60 15.64 -4.63
CA PHE A 255 15.73 14.21 -4.89
C PHE A 255 16.84 13.90 -5.89
N VAL A 256 17.60 12.82 -5.63
CA VAL A 256 18.65 12.36 -6.56
C VAL A 256 18.05 11.94 -7.91
N SER A 257 16.80 11.44 -7.90
CA SER A 257 16.04 10.98 -9.07
C SER A 257 15.22 12.08 -9.75
N GLU A 258 15.41 13.36 -9.40
CA GLU A 258 14.61 14.44 -9.98
C GLU A 258 14.74 14.45 -11.52
N ALA A 259 13.85 13.70 -12.16
CA ALA A 259 13.63 13.87 -13.59
C ALA A 259 13.07 15.29 -13.80
N LYS A 260 13.71 16.08 -14.65
CA LYS A 260 13.33 17.47 -15.01
C LYS A 260 11.97 17.55 -15.72
N THR A 261 11.04 16.64 -15.45
CA THR A 261 9.72 16.61 -16.04
C THR A 261 8.70 17.08 -15.00
N ALA A 262 8.08 18.21 -15.30
CA ALA A 262 7.08 18.91 -14.50
C ALA A 262 5.72 18.17 -14.37
N ALA A 263 5.68 16.83 -14.50
CA ALA A 263 4.44 16.07 -14.37
C ALA A 263 4.17 15.71 -12.92
N THR A 264 3.08 16.24 -12.37
CA THR A 264 2.57 15.87 -11.04
C THR A 264 1.38 14.93 -11.18
N ASP A 265 1.18 14.07 -10.16
CA ASP A 265 -0.01 13.22 -10.06
C ASP A 265 -1.24 14.04 -9.59
N GLY A 266 -2.43 13.38 -9.54
CA GLY A 266 -3.68 14.02 -9.10
C GLY A 266 -3.69 14.51 -7.65
N PHE A 267 -2.68 14.20 -6.84
CA PHE A 267 -2.46 14.73 -5.49
C PHE A 267 -1.35 15.81 -5.43
N GLY A 268 -0.73 16.14 -6.57
CA GLY A 268 0.32 17.15 -6.66
C GLY A 268 1.74 16.65 -6.43
N HIS A 269 1.97 15.33 -6.39
CA HIS A 269 3.29 14.76 -6.18
C HIS A 269 4.08 14.67 -7.50
N ALA A 270 5.38 15.05 -7.48
CA ALA A 270 6.28 14.85 -8.60
C ALA A 270 6.43 13.36 -8.96
N GLN A 271 6.53 13.02 -10.22
CA GLN A 271 6.89 11.67 -10.64
C GLN A 271 8.40 11.48 -10.43
N LEU A 272 8.76 10.47 -9.64
CA LEU A 272 10.15 10.02 -9.45
C LEU A 272 10.39 8.76 -10.31
N GLY A 273 11.65 8.43 -10.57
CA GLY A 273 12.04 7.22 -11.30
C GLY A 273 13.32 7.45 -12.13
N GLY A 274 13.93 6.35 -12.56
CA GLY A 274 15.17 6.38 -13.33
C GLY A 274 16.45 6.52 -12.48
N LEU A 275 16.34 6.47 -11.16
CA LEU A 275 17.50 6.54 -10.26
C LEU A 275 18.44 5.36 -10.47
N ALA A 276 17.92 4.13 -10.57
CA ALA A 276 18.73 2.95 -10.82
C ALA A 276 19.54 3.07 -12.11
N ALA A 277 18.96 3.59 -13.18
CA ALA A 277 19.65 3.82 -14.44
C ALA A 277 20.72 4.89 -14.33
N THR A 278 20.44 5.98 -13.62
CA THR A 278 21.40 7.08 -13.35
C THR A 278 22.61 6.58 -12.57
N LEU A 279 22.36 5.89 -11.44
CA LEU A 279 23.44 5.33 -10.61
C LEU A 279 24.24 4.24 -11.35
N ALA A 280 23.58 3.41 -12.16
CA ALA A 280 24.22 2.40 -12.98
C ALA A 280 25.20 3.01 -13.99
N ASN A 281 24.84 4.11 -14.64
CA ASN A 281 25.71 4.82 -15.57
C ASN A 281 26.94 5.41 -14.84
N ILE A 282 26.73 6.05 -13.68
CA ILE A 282 27.81 6.58 -12.84
C ILE A 282 28.78 5.47 -12.44
N MET A 283 28.26 4.34 -11.92
CA MET A 283 29.10 3.22 -11.50
C MET A 283 29.86 2.60 -12.66
N LYS A 284 29.24 2.47 -13.85
CA LYS A 284 29.92 1.98 -15.05
C LYS A 284 31.09 2.88 -15.46
N GLU A 285 30.90 4.19 -15.43
CA GLU A 285 31.96 5.15 -15.75
C GLU A 285 33.11 5.12 -14.74
N ARG A 286 32.80 4.98 -13.44
CA ARG A 286 33.78 5.01 -12.37
C ARG A 286 34.57 3.71 -12.21
N THR A 287 33.94 2.55 -12.44
CA THR A 287 34.56 1.23 -12.18
C THR A 287 34.91 0.45 -13.43
N GLY A 288 34.33 0.76 -14.58
CA GLY A 288 34.42 -0.06 -15.79
C GLY A 288 33.70 -1.41 -15.67
N ALA A 289 33.01 -1.69 -14.55
CA ALA A 289 32.29 -2.93 -14.31
C ALA A 289 31.07 -3.08 -15.24
N LYS A 290 30.57 -4.32 -15.36
CA LYS A 290 29.23 -4.58 -15.89
C LYS A 290 28.21 -4.14 -14.84
N VAL A 291 27.40 -3.14 -15.15
CA VAL A 291 26.38 -2.61 -14.22
C VAL A 291 24.98 -2.76 -14.80
N ARG A 292 24.03 -3.11 -13.95
CA ARG A 292 22.58 -3.16 -14.24
C ARG A 292 21.82 -2.27 -13.29
N GLY A 293 20.92 -1.45 -13.84
CA GLY A 293 19.88 -0.75 -13.10
C GLY A 293 18.54 -1.45 -13.35
N ILE A 294 17.80 -1.76 -12.29
CA ILE A 294 16.49 -2.42 -12.32
C ILE A 294 15.51 -1.56 -11.53
N GLU A 295 14.45 -1.08 -12.19
CA GLU A 295 13.32 -0.46 -11.51
C GLU A 295 12.23 -1.50 -11.28
N LEU A 296 11.87 -1.77 -10.02
CA LEU A 296 10.75 -2.65 -9.71
C LEU A 296 9.40 -2.00 -10.04
N SER A 297 9.34 -0.66 -9.97
CA SER A 297 8.19 0.15 -10.39
C SER A 297 6.85 -0.46 -9.96
N LEU A 298 5.87 -0.58 -10.88
CA LEU A 298 4.54 -1.11 -10.59
C LEU A 298 4.53 -2.60 -10.21
N LEU A 299 5.53 -3.38 -10.60
CA LEU A 299 5.58 -4.82 -10.35
C LEU A 299 5.50 -5.15 -8.85
N GLN A 300 6.21 -4.40 -8.01
CA GLN A 300 6.23 -4.62 -6.56
C GLN A 300 4.87 -4.44 -5.87
N ARG A 301 3.90 -3.75 -6.48
CA ARG A 301 2.57 -3.54 -5.89
C ARG A 301 1.46 -4.38 -6.52
N CYS A 302 1.72 -5.08 -7.61
CA CYS A 302 0.70 -5.87 -8.32
C CYS A 302 1.02 -7.36 -8.44
N ALA A 303 2.09 -7.83 -7.80
CA ALA A 303 2.57 -9.21 -7.88
C ALA A 303 1.71 -10.18 -7.05
N ALA A 304 0.47 -10.42 -7.45
CA ALA A 304 -0.45 -11.32 -6.76
C ALA A 304 0.07 -12.76 -6.64
N HIS A 305 0.96 -13.18 -7.54
CA HIS A 305 1.59 -14.50 -7.52
C HIS A 305 2.63 -14.66 -6.39
N CYS A 306 3.08 -13.56 -5.81
CA CYS A 306 4.05 -13.51 -4.70
C CYS A 306 3.43 -12.83 -3.46
N ALA A 307 2.11 -12.68 -3.39
CA ALA A 307 1.47 -12.05 -2.26
C ALA A 307 1.63 -12.89 -0.97
N SER A 308 1.82 -12.21 0.16
CA SER A 308 1.87 -12.84 1.48
C SER A 308 0.50 -13.36 1.91
N GLY A 309 0.45 -14.59 2.40
CA GLY A 309 -0.76 -15.17 3.00
C GLY A 309 -1.23 -14.37 4.21
N THR A 310 -0.30 -13.97 5.08
CA THR A 310 -0.55 -13.11 6.24
C THR A 310 -1.18 -11.80 5.83
N ASP A 311 -0.62 -11.11 4.84
CA ASP A 311 -1.13 -9.83 4.34
C ASP A 311 -2.56 -9.96 3.76
N ILE A 312 -2.84 -11.04 3.02
CA ILE A 312 -4.17 -11.31 2.47
C ILE A 312 -5.19 -11.50 3.60
N GLU A 313 -4.86 -12.28 4.63
CA GLU A 313 -5.75 -12.57 5.76
C GLU A 313 -5.99 -11.31 6.62
N GLU A 314 -4.98 -10.53 6.88
CA GLU A 314 -5.06 -9.29 7.65
C GLU A 314 -5.79 -8.18 6.86
N ALA A 315 -5.57 -8.08 5.56
CA ALA A 315 -6.34 -7.20 4.69
C ALA A 315 -7.83 -7.53 4.73
N PHE A 316 -8.19 -8.82 4.63
CA PHE A 316 -9.58 -9.28 4.78
C PHE A 316 -10.14 -8.93 6.17
N MET A 317 -9.37 -9.18 7.23
CA MET A 317 -9.75 -8.86 8.60
C MET A 317 -10.06 -7.37 8.77
N SER A 318 -9.28 -6.48 8.16
CA SER A 318 -9.51 -5.03 8.25
C SER A 318 -10.88 -4.61 7.69
N GLY A 319 -11.23 -5.11 6.51
CA GLY A 319 -12.53 -4.83 5.88
C GLY A 319 -13.71 -5.42 6.65
N LYS A 320 -13.58 -6.67 7.11
CA LYS A 320 -14.57 -7.35 7.95
C LYS A 320 -14.81 -6.57 9.23
N THR A 321 -13.75 -6.23 9.96
CA THR A 321 -13.84 -5.49 11.23
C THR A 321 -14.51 -4.12 11.03
N ALA A 322 -14.23 -3.41 9.95
CA ALA A 322 -14.87 -2.12 9.67
C ALA A 322 -16.40 -2.26 9.67
N VAL A 323 -16.93 -3.26 8.98
CA VAL A 323 -18.39 -3.49 8.90
C VAL A 323 -18.97 -3.92 10.25
N GLU A 324 -18.34 -4.89 10.92
CA GLU A 324 -18.78 -5.37 12.23
C GLU A 324 -18.85 -4.24 13.26
N GLN A 325 -17.84 -3.37 13.29
CA GLN A 325 -17.79 -2.22 14.21
C GLN A 325 -18.84 -1.15 13.85
N MET A 326 -19.06 -0.87 12.58
CA MET A 326 -20.15 0.03 12.17
C MET A 326 -21.51 -0.51 12.57
N ILE A 327 -21.78 -1.80 12.40
CA ILE A 327 -23.03 -2.43 12.84
C ILE A 327 -23.18 -2.30 14.37
N ALA A 328 -22.09 -2.44 15.13
CA ALA A 328 -22.07 -2.25 16.57
C ALA A 328 -22.21 -0.79 17.04
N GLY A 329 -22.25 0.18 16.12
CA GLY A 329 -22.46 1.60 16.44
C GLY A 329 -21.22 2.47 16.39
N VAL A 330 -20.08 1.93 16.00
CA VAL A 330 -18.82 2.71 15.89
C VAL A 330 -18.79 3.49 14.59
N THR A 331 -18.23 4.68 14.63
CA THR A 331 -17.99 5.57 13.49
C THR A 331 -16.71 6.38 13.70
N ASP A 332 -16.20 7.03 12.65
CA ASP A 332 -15.05 7.93 12.67
C ASP A 332 -13.73 7.26 13.05
N LYS A 333 -13.60 6.00 12.73
CA LYS A 333 -12.38 5.23 13.03
C LYS A 333 -11.73 4.71 11.75
N LEU A 334 -10.42 4.54 11.83
CA LEU A 334 -9.63 3.68 10.97
C LEU A 334 -9.49 2.32 11.66
N VAL A 335 -9.68 1.24 10.91
CA VAL A 335 -9.24 -0.08 11.35
C VAL A 335 -7.74 -0.19 11.09
N GLY A 336 -6.93 -0.32 12.12
CA GLY A 336 -5.51 -0.62 12.00
C GLY A 336 -5.17 -1.92 12.71
N PHE A 337 -3.88 -2.16 12.94
CA PHE A 337 -3.37 -3.40 13.54
C PHE A 337 -2.54 -3.13 14.79
N GLU A 338 -2.69 -4.01 15.76
CA GLU A 338 -1.82 -4.16 16.92
C GLU A 338 -1.26 -5.57 16.91
N CYS A 339 0.08 -5.66 16.83
CA CYS A 339 0.77 -6.92 16.65
C CYS A 339 1.69 -7.22 17.84
N ASP A 340 1.79 -8.50 18.21
CA ASP A 340 2.74 -9.02 19.18
C ASP A 340 3.68 -10.03 18.50
N ARG A 341 4.98 -9.88 18.75
CA ARG A 341 6.07 -10.72 18.21
C ARG A 341 6.85 -11.43 19.32
N THR A 342 6.41 -11.32 20.58
CA THR A 342 7.16 -11.81 21.75
C THR A 342 7.19 -13.35 21.83
N ASN A 343 6.05 -14.00 21.55
CA ASN A 343 5.88 -15.46 21.63
C ASN A 343 5.32 -16.03 20.32
N GLY A 344 5.90 -15.64 19.20
CA GLY A 344 5.35 -15.86 17.87
C GLY A 344 4.55 -14.64 17.41
N TYR A 345 4.15 -14.65 16.14
CA TYR A 345 3.43 -13.51 15.56
C TYR A 345 1.92 -13.64 15.79
N THR A 346 1.32 -12.59 16.32
CA THR A 346 -0.14 -12.43 16.39
C THR A 346 -0.53 -11.03 16.01
N CYS A 347 -1.65 -10.89 15.29
CA CYS A 347 -2.20 -9.61 14.87
C CYS A 347 -3.67 -9.50 15.25
N LYS A 348 -4.05 -8.33 15.75
CA LYS A 348 -5.44 -7.99 16.10
C LYS A 348 -5.82 -6.66 15.46
N ALA A 349 -7.06 -6.58 15.00
CA ALA A 349 -7.62 -5.30 14.57
C ALA A 349 -7.77 -4.36 15.78
N LYS A 350 -7.36 -3.09 15.58
CA LYS A 350 -7.48 -2.01 16.56
C LYS A 350 -8.05 -0.77 15.87
N LEU A 351 -8.86 -0.02 16.58
CA LEU A 351 -9.50 1.17 16.06
C LEU A 351 -8.71 2.42 16.47
N PHE A 352 -8.46 3.28 15.49
CA PHE A 352 -7.80 4.58 15.66
C PHE A 352 -8.76 5.69 15.23
N ASP A 353 -8.70 6.85 15.90
CA ASP A 353 -9.50 8.00 15.48
C ASP A 353 -9.03 8.52 14.12
N LEU A 354 -9.96 8.77 13.18
CA LEU A 354 -9.61 9.31 11.87
C LEU A 354 -8.91 10.67 11.97
N SER A 355 -9.27 11.49 12.99
CA SER A 355 -8.61 12.77 13.25
C SER A 355 -7.13 12.64 13.60
N ASP A 356 -6.74 11.54 14.24
CA ASP A 356 -5.39 11.31 14.74
C ASP A 356 -4.48 10.69 13.68
N VAL A 357 -5.08 10.05 12.67
CA VAL A 357 -4.35 9.37 11.57
C VAL A 357 -4.23 10.27 10.34
N ALA A 358 -5.28 11.03 10.02
CA ALA A 358 -5.30 11.88 8.85
C ALA A 358 -4.17 12.93 8.90
N ASN A 359 -3.38 13.02 7.83
CA ASN A 359 -2.26 13.97 7.67
C ASN A 359 -1.00 13.69 8.50
N PHE A 360 -0.87 12.51 9.11
CA PHE A 360 0.37 12.08 9.77
C PHE A 360 0.98 10.88 9.01
N GLU A 361 2.30 10.89 8.85
CA GLU A 361 3.05 9.81 8.22
C GLU A 361 3.88 9.05 9.26
N LYS A 362 3.83 7.72 9.21
CA LYS A 362 4.71 6.85 9.98
C LYS A 362 6.05 6.73 9.25
N LYS A 363 7.08 7.36 9.80
CA LYS A 363 8.45 7.28 9.28
C LYS A 363 9.08 5.92 9.61
N PHE A 364 10.10 5.55 8.82
CA PHE A 364 10.96 4.43 9.16
C PHE A 364 11.78 4.79 10.41
N PRO A 365 11.89 3.91 11.43
CA PRO A 365 12.62 4.21 12.66
C PRO A 365 14.11 4.45 12.39
N ALA A 366 14.62 5.59 12.83
CA ALA A 366 16.02 5.94 12.63
C ALA A 366 16.98 4.96 13.31
N GLU A 367 16.58 4.39 14.44
CA GLU A 367 17.34 3.37 15.19
C GLU A 367 17.41 2.02 14.46
N TRP A 368 16.63 1.81 13.43
CA TRP A 368 16.71 0.62 12.57
C TRP A 368 17.62 0.83 11.35
N ILE A 369 18.22 1.99 11.21
CA ILE A 369 19.20 2.28 10.18
C ILE A 369 20.60 2.09 10.80
N THR A 370 21.52 1.44 10.07
CA THR A 370 22.89 1.28 10.56
C THR A 370 23.60 2.63 10.68
N PRO A 371 24.62 2.75 11.56
CA PRO A 371 25.33 4.03 11.73
C PRO A 371 25.96 4.58 10.45
N GLU A 372 26.34 3.71 9.52
CA GLU A 372 26.89 4.07 8.21
C GLU A 372 25.84 4.67 7.27
N GLY A 373 24.53 4.49 7.56
CA GLY A 373 23.41 5.01 6.79
C GLY A 373 23.15 4.30 5.46
N ASN A 374 23.73 3.12 5.26
CA ASN A 374 23.67 2.36 4.01
C ASN A 374 23.17 0.92 4.19
N ASN A 375 22.50 0.62 5.31
CA ASN A 375 21.85 -0.66 5.58
C ASN A 375 20.84 -0.53 6.74
N VAL A 376 20.13 -1.62 7.06
CA VAL A 376 19.20 -1.69 8.18
C VAL A 376 19.64 -2.75 9.21
N THR A 377 19.12 -2.61 10.44
CA THR A 377 19.44 -3.52 11.56
C THR A 377 18.52 -4.74 11.56
N GLU A 378 18.90 -5.76 12.35
CA GLU A 378 18.07 -6.95 12.57
C GLU A 378 16.68 -6.65 13.17
N ASP A 379 16.49 -5.51 13.83
CA ASP A 379 15.20 -5.15 14.40
C ASP A 379 14.15 -4.93 13.32
N PHE A 380 14.56 -4.37 12.16
CA PHE A 380 13.69 -4.32 10.98
C PHE A 380 13.35 -5.73 10.48
N VAL A 381 14.33 -6.62 10.39
CA VAL A 381 14.10 -8.01 9.93
C VAL A 381 13.10 -8.72 10.85
N LYS A 382 13.28 -8.62 12.17
CA LYS A 382 12.35 -9.17 13.18
C LYS A 382 10.94 -8.60 13.05
N TYR A 383 10.83 -7.33 12.71
CA TYR A 383 9.54 -6.70 12.46
C TYR A 383 8.86 -7.24 11.20
N ALA A 384 9.58 -7.32 10.08
CA ALA A 384 9.01 -7.57 8.76
C ALA A 384 8.88 -9.05 8.40
N MET A 385 9.77 -9.92 8.91
CA MET A 385 9.79 -11.35 8.58
C MET A 385 8.47 -12.08 8.85
N PRO A 386 7.76 -11.86 9.97
CA PRO A 386 6.47 -12.49 10.20
C PRO A 386 5.38 -12.06 9.21
N LEU A 387 5.48 -10.84 8.68
CA LEU A 387 4.48 -10.26 7.81
C LEU A 387 4.48 -10.90 6.40
N ILE A 388 5.63 -11.38 5.94
CA ILE A 388 5.78 -11.96 4.59
C ILE A 388 5.43 -13.44 4.51
N GLN A 389 4.93 -14.03 5.58
CA GLN A 389 4.68 -15.47 5.68
C GLN A 389 3.42 -15.92 4.94
N GLY A 390 3.39 -17.21 4.63
CA GLY A 390 2.28 -17.85 3.94
C GLY A 390 2.24 -17.55 2.44
N GLU A 391 1.52 -18.42 1.72
CA GLU A 391 1.43 -18.35 0.26
C GLU A 391 0.04 -17.88 -0.19
N THR A 392 0.02 -17.21 -1.34
CA THR A 392 -1.24 -16.87 -2.01
C THR A 392 -1.96 -18.13 -2.52
N LYS A 393 -3.29 -18.18 -2.39
CA LYS A 393 -4.14 -19.25 -2.95
C LYS A 393 -4.66 -18.86 -4.34
N LEU A 394 -3.83 -18.20 -5.14
CA LEU A 394 -4.16 -17.74 -6.47
C LEU A 394 -4.47 -18.92 -7.40
N GLU A 395 -5.72 -18.98 -7.85
CA GLU A 395 -6.15 -19.97 -8.84
C GLU A 395 -5.43 -19.76 -10.18
N LYS A 396 -5.09 -20.85 -10.86
CA LYS A 396 -4.50 -20.83 -12.21
C LYS A 396 -5.36 -21.63 -13.17
N VAL A 397 -5.52 -21.09 -14.39
CA VAL A 397 -6.15 -21.77 -15.53
C VAL A 397 -5.17 -21.74 -16.67
N ASP A 398 -4.89 -22.89 -17.25
CA ASP A 398 -3.90 -23.06 -18.32
C ASP A 398 -2.52 -22.45 -17.98
N GLY A 399 -2.11 -22.57 -16.69
CA GLY A 399 -0.84 -22.06 -16.20
C GLY A 399 -0.82 -20.56 -15.86
N LEU A 400 -1.86 -19.79 -16.16
CA LEU A 400 -1.95 -18.36 -15.92
C LEU A 400 -2.89 -18.03 -14.75
N PRO A 401 -2.64 -16.93 -14.03
CA PRO A 401 -3.51 -16.46 -12.95
C PRO A 401 -4.97 -16.24 -13.41
N ARG A 402 -5.93 -16.74 -12.62
CA ARG A 402 -7.35 -16.52 -12.82
C ARG A 402 -7.85 -15.46 -11.85
N PHE A 403 -7.97 -14.24 -12.30
CA PHE A 403 -8.47 -13.10 -11.50
C PHE A 403 -10.01 -13.00 -11.56
N ALA A 404 -10.60 -12.33 -10.56
CA ALA A 404 -12.03 -12.05 -10.51
C ALA A 404 -12.51 -11.28 -11.75
N ARG A 405 -13.71 -11.64 -12.23
CA ARG A 405 -14.38 -10.97 -13.36
C ARG A 405 -15.76 -10.51 -12.93
N LEU A 406 -15.81 -9.28 -12.43
CA LEU A 406 -17.05 -8.66 -11.98
C LEU A 406 -17.94 -8.27 -13.17
N LYS A 407 -19.27 -8.43 -13.02
CA LYS A 407 -20.28 -7.98 -14.00
C LYS A 407 -20.35 -6.46 -14.10
N LYS A 408 -20.05 -5.77 -13.00
CA LYS A 408 -20.08 -4.30 -12.88
C LYS A 408 -21.46 -3.72 -13.24
N VAL A 409 -22.51 -4.26 -12.64
CA VAL A 409 -23.87 -3.76 -12.81
C VAL A 409 -24.03 -2.45 -12.03
N PHE A 410 -24.33 -1.36 -12.74
CA PHE A 410 -24.55 -0.06 -12.09
C PHE A 410 -25.95 0.03 -11.47
N ALA A 411 -26.02 0.67 -10.30
CA ALA A 411 -27.29 1.04 -9.66
C ALA A 411 -28.07 2.03 -10.54
N LYS A 412 -29.39 1.91 -10.52
CA LYS A 412 -30.31 2.74 -11.32
C LYS A 412 -31.00 3.79 -10.47
#